data_ac028187a1e3136acae6b2e3af9b33fb
#
_entry.id   ac028187a1e3136acae6b2e3af9b33fb
#
_cell.length_a   1.000
_cell.length_b   1.000
_cell.length_c   1.000
_cell.angle_alpha   90.00
_cell.angle_beta   90.00
_cell.angle_gamma   90.00
#
_symmetry.space_group_name_H-M   'P 1'
#
loop_
_entity.id
_entity.type
_entity.pdbx_description
1 polymer ?
#
loop_
_entity_poly.entity_id
_entity_poly.type
_entity_poly.pdbx_seq_one_letter_code
_entity_poly.pdbx_strand_id
1 'polypeptide(L)'
;GLGDVYKRQDVKNARLVANPGCYTTCSILTAYPLAKEGIIDMNTLIVDAKSGTSGAGRGAKVPNLFCEVNENMKAYGVASHRHTPEIEEQLGYASGEKVLINFTPHLVPMNRGILATEYATLKKDVTYEEVKAIYDKYYKDEKFVRVLEKDVCPETKWVEGSNYVDVNFKIDERTGRIVMMGALDNLVKGAAGQAVQNMNLLFGFDEAEGLNMVPMFP
;
A
#
# COMPACT_ATOMS: atom_id res chain seq x y z
N GLY A 1 -3.50 -11.24 6.33
CA GLY A 1 -4.53 -10.49 5.60
C GLY A 1 -4.57 -9.04 6.04
N LEU A 2 -5.07 -8.18 5.18
CA LEU A 2 -5.40 -6.80 5.51
C LEU A 2 -6.70 -6.79 6.29
N GLY A 3 -6.63 -6.92 7.62
CA GLY A 3 -7.78 -7.05 8.50
C GLY A 3 -8.65 -5.81 8.60
N ASP A 4 -8.11 -4.67 8.22
CA ASP A 4 -8.68 -3.35 8.47
C ASP A 4 -9.74 -2.91 7.45
N VAL A 5 -9.75 -3.41 6.24
CA VAL A 5 -10.64 -2.88 5.19
C VAL A 5 -11.69 -3.89 4.74
N TYR A 6 -11.32 -5.08 4.33
CA TYR A 6 -12.24 -6.03 3.70
C TYR A 6 -12.16 -7.47 4.24
N LYS A 7 -11.26 -7.74 5.18
CA LYS A 7 -11.08 -9.08 5.79
C LYS A 7 -11.27 -9.10 7.31
N ARG A 8 -11.83 -8.05 7.87
CA ARG A 8 -12.01 -7.90 9.32
C ARG A 8 -12.76 -9.09 9.93
N GLN A 9 -13.81 -9.55 9.26
CA GLN A 9 -14.59 -10.69 9.73
C GLN A 9 -13.84 -12.01 9.62
N ASP A 10 -13.07 -12.19 8.54
CA ASP A 10 -12.24 -13.39 8.34
C ASP A 10 -11.15 -13.47 9.42
N VAL A 11 -10.50 -12.33 9.73
CA VAL A 11 -9.47 -12.25 10.78
C VAL A 11 -10.04 -12.60 12.15
N LYS A 12 -11.22 -12.08 12.52
CA LYS A 12 -11.86 -12.36 13.81
C LYS A 12 -12.10 -13.84 14.06
N ASN A 13 -12.33 -14.62 13.03
CA ASN A 13 -12.63 -16.04 13.11
C ASN A 13 -11.43 -16.96 12.77
N ALA A 14 -10.29 -16.36 12.46
CA ALA A 14 -9.13 -17.11 11.99
C ALA A 14 -8.37 -17.78 13.13
N ARG A 15 -7.82 -18.98 12.88
CA ARG A 15 -6.85 -19.65 13.77
C ARG A 15 -5.41 -19.30 13.42
N LEU A 16 -5.18 -18.81 12.21
CA LEU A 16 -3.89 -18.38 11.69
C LEU A 16 -4.12 -17.18 10.76
N VAL A 17 -3.37 -16.13 10.95
CA VAL A 17 -3.40 -14.94 10.09
C VAL A 17 -2.02 -14.77 9.45
N ALA A 18 -1.97 -14.80 8.13
CA ALA A 18 -0.80 -14.39 7.37
C ALA A 18 -0.78 -12.86 7.28
N ASN A 19 0.20 -12.23 7.91
CA ASN A 19 0.38 -10.79 7.85
C ASN A 19 0.92 -10.39 6.46
N PRO A 20 0.35 -9.37 5.80
CA PRO A 20 0.78 -8.98 4.45
C PRO A 20 2.19 -8.40 4.44
N GLY A 21 2.85 -8.47 3.29
CA GLY A 21 4.11 -7.78 3.06
C GLY A 21 3.93 -6.26 3.00
N CYS A 22 5.01 -5.51 3.25
CA CYS A 22 4.95 -4.05 3.34
C CYS A 22 4.54 -3.39 2.01
N TYR A 23 5.13 -3.79 0.90
CA TYR A 23 4.67 -3.34 -0.42
C TYR A 23 3.26 -3.81 -0.74
N THR A 24 2.92 -5.02 -0.35
CA THR A 24 1.59 -5.59 -0.54
C THR A 24 0.53 -4.74 0.14
N THR A 25 0.76 -4.37 1.41
CA THR A 25 -0.14 -3.48 2.15
C THR A 25 -0.32 -2.15 1.44
N CYS A 26 0.77 -1.50 1.05
CA CYS A 26 0.73 -0.20 0.38
C CYS A 26 -0.02 -0.29 -0.95
N SER A 27 0.38 -1.20 -1.81
CA SER A 27 -0.16 -1.30 -3.16
C SER A 27 -1.63 -1.72 -3.17
N ILE A 28 -2.02 -2.67 -2.32
CA ILE A 28 -3.43 -3.08 -2.28
C ILE A 28 -4.30 -1.93 -1.76
N LEU A 29 -3.93 -1.27 -0.66
CA LEU A 29 -4.74 -0.16 -0.13
C LEU A 29 -4.82 1.01 -1.11
N THR A 30 -3.81 1.20 -1.95
CA THR A 30 -3.82 2.23 -2.98
C THR A 30 -4.79 1.91 -4.13
N ALA A 31 -4.77 0.67 -4.65
CA ALA A 31 -5.55 0.29 -5.85
C ALA A 31 -6.93 -0.32 -5.53
N TYR A 32 -7.13 -0.86 -4.32
CA TYR A 32 -8.30 -1.67 -3.97
C TYR A 32 -9.65 -1.05 -4.32
N PRO A 33 -9.94 0.23 -4.00
CA PRO A 33 -11.25 0.81 -4.28
C PRO A 33 -11.59 0.78 -5.77
N LEU A 34 -10.64 1.11 -6.62
CA LEU A 34 -10.86 1.18 -8.07
C LEU A 34 -10.88 -0.19 -8.73
N ALA A 35 -10.09 -1.13 -8.21
CA ALA A 35 -10.15 -2.53 -8.61
C ALA A 35 -11.52 -3.13 -8.28
N LYS A 36 -12.02 -2.88 -7.06
CA LYS A 36 -13.30 -3.39 -6.58
C LYS A 36 -14.50 -2.85 -7.35
N GLU A 37 -14.46 -1.58 -7.74
CA GLU A 37 -15.52 -0.94 -8.54
C GLU A 37 -15.34 -1.14 -10.06
N GLY A 38 -14.30 -1.86 -10.47
CA GLY A 38 -14.05 -2.17 -11.89
C GLY A 38 -13.78 -0.94 -12.77
N ILE A 39 -13.23 0.13 -12.18
CA ILE A 39 -12.98 1.40 -12.86
C ILE A 39 -11.71 1.34 -13.71
N ILE A 40 -10.73 0.55 -13.30
CA ILE A 40 -9.44 0.41 -13.98
C ILE A 40 -9.32 -0.92 -14.70
N ASP A 41 -8.59 -0.93 -15.81
CA ASP A 41 -8.19 -2.16 -16.49
C ASP A 41 -7.00 -2.79 -15.75
N MET A 42 -7.28 -3.88 -15.03
CA MET A 42 -6.31 -4.58 -14.20
C MET A 42 -5.13 -5.17 -15.00
N ASN A 43 -5.29 -5.38 -16.31
CA ASN A 43 -4.19 -5.86 -17.18
C ASN A 43 -3.17 -4.77 -17.49
N THR A 44 -3.50 -3.51 -17.21
CA THR A 44 -2.61 -2.36 -17.44
C THR A 44 -1.96 -1.84 -16.14
N LEU A 45 -2.21 -2.51 -15.01
CA LEU A 45 -1.73 -2.05 -13.72
C LEU A 45 -0.21 -2.21 -13.61
N ILE A 46 0.45 -1.09 -13.40
CA ILE A 46 1.87 -0.99 -13.10
C ILE A 46 2.00 -0.45 -11.67
N VAL A 47 2.81 -1.12 -10.86
CA VAL A 47 3.14 -0.70 -9.50
C VAL A 47 4.63 -0.39 -9.45
N ASP A 48 4.98 0.89 -9.38
CA ASP A 48 6.34 1.39 -9.23
C ASP A 48 6.53 1.88 -7.79
N ALA A 49 7.23 1.09 -6.96
CA ALA A 49 7.29 1.32 -5.53
C ALA A 49 8.73 1.55 -5.04
N LYS A 50 8.88 2.48 -4.10
CA LYS A 50 10.13 2.85 -3.45
C LYS A 50 10.06 2.49 -1.97
N SER A 51 11.13 1.88 -1.44
CA SER A 51 11.23 1.51 -0.02
C SER A 51 12.54 1.97 0.58
N GLY A 52 12.48 2.43 1.81
CA GLY A 52 13.67 2.59 2.64
C GLY A 52 14.36 1.24 2.89
N THR A 53 15.65 1.31 3.21
CA THR A 53 16.56 0.16 3.29
C THR A 53 16.22 -0.84 4.40
N SER A 54 15.51 -0.41 5.46
CA SER A 54 15.03 -1.30 6.51
C SER A 54 14.08 -2.39 5.99
N GLY A 55 13.42 -2.17 4.84
CA GLY A 55 12.58 -3.15 4.17
C GLY A 55 13.35 -4.39 3.67
N ALA A 56 14.66 -4.29 3.48
CA ALA A 56 15.53 -5.41 3.13
C ALA A 56 15.84 -6.34 4.33
N GLY A 57 15.44 -5.95 5.55
CA GLY A 57 15.67 -6.69 6.78
C GLY A 57 17.09 -6.50 7.33
N ARG A 58 17.39 -7.21 8.44
CA ARG A 58 18.65 -7.06 9.21
C ARG A 58 19.78 -7.97 8.72
N GLY A 59 19.57 -8.74 7.67
CA GLY A 59 20.61 -9.64 7.13
C GLY A 59 21.81 -8.85 6.59
N ALA A 60 23.01 -9.20 7.05
CA ALA A 60 24.26 -8.63 6.55
C ALA A 60 24.55 -9.15 5.13
N LYS A 61 24.21 -8.35 4.14
CA LYS A 61 24.44 -8.62 2.72
C LYS A 61 25.12 -7.41 2.10
N VAL A 62 26.06 -7.63 1.18
CA VAL A 62 26.76 -6.54 0.49
C VAL A 62 25.81 -5.45 -0.03
N PRO A 63 24.71 -5.76 -0.73
CA PRO A 63 23.81 -4.74 -1.24
C PRO A 63 23.09 -3.88 -0.17
N ASN A 64 23.19 -4.27 1.11
CA ASN A 64 22.56 -3.56 2.23
C ASN A 64 23.58 -2.79 3.10
N LEU A 65 24.87 -2.81 2.73
CA LEU A 65 25.88 -2.07 3.45
C LEU A 65 25.71 -0.56 3.25
N PHE A 66 26.09 0.23 4.25
CA PHE A 66 25.92 1.68 4.23
C PHE A 66 26.50 2.32 2.97
N CYS A 67 27.73 1.97 2.60
CA CYS A 67 28.40 2.51 1.41
C CYS A 67 27.75 2.07 0.07
N GLU A 68 26.94 1.01 0.07
CA GLU A 68 26.23 0.54 -1.12
C GLU A 68 24.84 1.17 -1.27
N VAL A 69 24.22 1.60 -0.18
CA VAL A 69 22.87 2.17 -0.19
C VAL A 69 22.85 3.69 -0.06
N ASN A 70 23.88 4.28 0.57
CA ASN A 70 23.95 5.72 0.73
C ASN A 70 24.12 6.39 -0.64
N GLU A 71 23.33 7.46 -0.88
CA GLU A 71 23.34 8.20 -2.16
C GLU A 71 23.10 7.34 -3.41
N ASN A 72 22.46 6.17 -3.23
CA ASN A 72 22.21 5.21 -4.31
C ASN A 72 20.73 4.76 -4.31
N MET A 73 20.13 4.71 -5.48
CA MET A 73 18.79 4.17 -5.69
C MET A 73 18.83 3.10 -6.77
N LYS A 74 18.21 1.95 -6.51
CA LYS A 74 18.20 0.83 -7.46
C LYS A 74 16.90 0.06 -7.46
N ALA A 75 16.46 -0.40 -8.64
CA ALA A 75 15.44 -1.42 -8.74
C ALA A 75 15.98 -2.78 -8.28
N TYR A 76 15.11 -3.62 -7.71
CA TYR A 76 15.48 -4.98 -7.34
C TYR A 76 14.29 -5.93 -7.50
N GLY A 77 14.57 -7.23 -7.65
CA GLY A 77 13.51 -8.23 -7.79
C GLY A 77 12.53 -7.95 -8.94
N VAL A 78 13.00 -7.28 -10.00
CA VAL A 78 12.15 -6.93 -11.16
C VAL A 78 11.57 -8.20 -11.76
N ALA A 79 10.25 -8.22 -11.97
CA ALA A 79 9.48 -9.36 -12.49
C ALA A 79 9.63 -10.66 -11.68
N SER A 80 10.21 -10.63 -10.48
CA SER A 80 10.47 -11.82 -9.66
C SER A 80 10.29 -11.61 -8.15
N HIS A 81 9.80 -10.44 -7.74
CA HIS A 81 9.65 -10.11 -6.33
C HIS A 81 8.56 -10.95 -5.67
N ARG A 82 8.84 -11.47 -4.46
CA ARG A 82 7.94 -12.35 -3.69
C ARG A 82 6.57 -11.76 -3.33
N HIS A 83 6.42 -10.43 -3.34
CA HIS A 83 5.13 -9.77 -3.08
C HIS A 83 4.23 -9.70 -4.32
N THR A 84 4.76 -9.92 -5.54
CA THR A 84 3.96 -9.87 -6.76
C THR A 84 2.73 -10.78 -6.71
N PRO A 85 2.87 -12.10 -6.44
CA PRO A 85 1.72 -12.99 -6.40
C PRO A 85 0.70 -12.64 -5.32
N GLU A 86 1.14 -12.08 -4.19
CA GLU A 86 0.24 -11.65 -3.13
C GLU A 86 -0.60 -10.44 -3.56
N ILE A 87 0.00 -9.45 -4.23
CA ILE A 87 -0.71 -8.28 -4.75
C ILE A 87 -1.72 -8.73 -5.82
N GLU A 88 -1.30 -9.57 -6.76
CA GLU A 88 -2.15 -10.12 -7.82
C GLU A 88 -3.35 -10.89 -7.28
N GLU A 89 -3.11 -11.76 -6.29
CA GLU A 89 -4.16 -12.56 -5.66
C GLU A 89 -5.20 -11.67 -4.97
N GLN A 90 -4.76 -10.71 -4.16
CA GLN A 90 -5.68 -9.87 -3.39
C GLN A 90 -6.47 -8.90 -4.28
N LEU A 91 -5.83 -8.31 -5.28
CA LEU A 91 -6.52 -7.47 -6.26
C LEU A 91 -7.43 -8.30 -7.18
N GLY A 92 -7.05 -9.56 -7.44
CA GLY A 92 -7.90 -10.52 -8.14
C GLY A 92 -9.18 -10.84 -7.35
N TYR A 93 -9.09 -11.05 -6.05
CA TYR A 93 -10.28 -11.20 -5.19
C TYR A 93 -11.14 -9.94 -5.14
N ALA A 94 -10.53 -8.78 -5.19
CA ALA A 94 -11.25 -7.51 -5.20
C ALA A 94 -12.02 -7.30 -6.50
N SER A 95 -11.35 -7.45 -7.64
CA SER A 95 -11.92 -7.20 -8.99
C SER A 95 -12.79 -8.33 -9.51
N GLY A 96 -12.62 -9.55 -8.97
CA GLY A 96 -13.29 -10.76 -9.48
C GLY A 96 -12.69 -11.32 -10.78
N GLU A 97 -11.52 -10.85 -11.19
CA GLU A 97 -10.83 -11.29 -12.40
C GLU A 97 -9.37 -11.69 -12.10
N LYS A 98 -8.75 -12.42 -13.02
CA LYS A 98 -7.33 -12.74 -12.94
C LYS A 98 -6.52 -11.48 -13.18
N VAL A 99 -5.64 -11.15 -12.24
CA VAL A 99 -4.77 -9.97 -12.30
C VAL A 99 -3.33 -10.39 -12.53
N LEU A 100 -2.66 -9.71 -13.44
CA LEU A 100 -1.21 -9.78 -13.63
C LEU A 100 -0.67 -8.36 -13.67
N ILE A 101 0.31 -8.05 -12.82
CA ILE A 101 0.86 -6.71 -12.68
C ILE A 101 2.32 -6.63 -13.11
N ASN A 102 2.73 -5.43 -13.53
CA ASN A 102 4.14 -5.07 -13.54
C ASN A 102 4.49 -4.44 -12.20
N PHE A 103 5.20 -5.20 -11.35
CA PHE A 103 5.68 -4.71 -10.06
C PHE A 103 7.19 -4.47 -10.10
N THR A 104 7.59 -3.22 -9.88
CA THR A 104 9.00 -2.81 -9.88
C THR A 104 9.32 -2.11 -8.56
N PRO A 105 9.84 -2.85 -7.55
CA PRO A 105 10.29 -2.23 -6.32
C PRO A 105 11.68 -1.62 -6.46
N HIS A 106 11.90 -0.53 -5.72
CA HIS A 106 13.19 0.16 -5.62
C HIS A 106 13.62 0.27 -4.17
N LEU A 107 14.91 0.14 -3.95
CA LEU A 107 15.55 0.52 -2.69
C LEU A 107 16.09 1.95 -2.83
N VAL A 108 15.73 2.82 -1.90
CA VAL A 108 16.13 4.23 -1.90
C VAL A 108 16.92 4.57 -0.64
N PRO A 109 17.78 5.61 -0.67
CA PRO A 109 18.72 5.92 0.41
C PRO A 109 18.02 6.63 1.59
N MET A 110 17.04 5.99 2.15
CA MET A 110 16.36 6.39 3.38
C MET A 110 16.15 5.18 4.30
N ASN A 111 15.98 5.40 5.59
CA ASN A 111 15.82 4.30 6.55
C ASN A 111 14.46 3.63 6.42
N ARG A 112 13.38 4.39 6.40
CA ARG A 112 12.00 3.91 6.53
C ARG A 112 11.10 4.56 5.48
N GLY A 113 9.93 3.96 5.30
CA GLY A 113 8.88 4.45 4.43
C GLY A 113 8.78 3.69 3.12
N ILE A 114 7.55 3.59 2.63
CA ILE A 114 7.22 3.14 1.28
C ILE A 114 6.42 4.24 0.61
N LEU A 115 6.76 4.52 -0.65
CA LEU A 115 5.93 5.27 -1.59
C LEU A 115 5.66 4.37 -2.80
N ALA A 116 4.41 4.01 -3.01
CA ALA A 116 3.96 3.33 -4.22
C ALA A 116 3.31 4.34 -5.17
N THR A 117 3.70 4.31 -6.43
CA THR A 117 3.02 5.03 -7.51
C THR A 117 2.50 4.00 -8.51
N GLU A 118 1.22 4.00 -8.74
CA GLU A 118 0.53 2.99 -9.51
C GLU A 118 -0.18 3.62 -10.70
N TYR A 119 -0.09 2.96 -11.84
CA TYR A 119 -0.64 3.47 -13.10
C TYR A 119 -1.58 2.43 -13.69
N ALA A 120 -2.78 2.84 -14.07
CA ALA A 120 -3.71 1.99 -14.78
C ALA A 120 -4.50 2.78 -15.83
N THR A 121 -4.98 2.10 -16.86
CA THR A 121 -5.90 2.66 -17.84
C THR A 121 -7.31 2.65 -17.25
N LEU A 122 -8.04 3.75 -17.39
CA LEU A 122 -9.44 3.85 -17.02
C LEU A 122 -10.30 3.07 -18.04
N LYS A 123 -11.26 2.28 -17.56
CA LYS A 123 -12.20 1.55 -18.44
C LYS A 123 -13.30 2.46 -19.01
N LYS A 124 -13.47 3.65 -18.43
CA LYS A 124 -14.42 4.67 -18.84
C LYS A 124 -13.97 6.03 -18.39
N ASP A 125 -14.51 7.08 -18.98
CA ASP A 125 -14.32 8.43 -18.49
C ASP A 125 -14.96 8.58 -17.10
N VAL A 126 -14.23 9.17 -16.18
CA VAL A 126 -14.66 9.44 -14.80
C VAL A 126 -14.16 10.80 -14.35
N THR A 127 -14.92 11.45 -13.50
CA THR A 127 -14.53 12.72 -12.87
C THR A 127 -13.70 12.49 -11.60
N TYR A 128 -13.03 13.52 -11.13
CA TYR A 128 -12.35 13.49 -9.83
C TYR A 128 -13.33 13.14 -8.70
N GLU A 129 -14.51 13.76 -8.72
CA GLU A 129 -15.54 13.57 -7.71
C GLU A 129 -16.07 12.13 -7.65
N GLU A 130 -16.24 11.50 -8.81
CA GLU A 130 -16.63 10.08 -8.86
C GLU A 130 -15.55 9.16 -8.26
N VAL A 131 -14.30 9.37 -8.62
CA VAL A 131 -13.18 8.59 -8.06
C VAL A 131 -13.03 8.86 -6.56
N LYS A 132 -13.12 10.14 -6.13
CA LYS A 132 -13.07 10.50 -4.71
C LYS A 132 -14.18 9.82 -3.91
N ALA A 133 -15.40 9.81 -4.44
CA ALA A 133 -16.53 9.13 -3.81
C ALA A 133 -16.31 7.61 -3.67
N ILE A 134 -15.61 7.00 -4.63
CA ILE A 134 -15.22 5.59 -4.53
C ILE A 134 -14.22 5.39 -3.38
N TYR A 135 -13.16 6.19 -3.28
CA TYR A 135 -12.22 6.10 -2.16
C TYR A 135 -12.91 6.34 -0.82
N ASP A 136 -13.79 7.34 -0.73
CA ASP A 136 -14.54 7.65 0.50
C ASP A 136 -15.50 6.52 0.90
N LYS A 137 -16.11 5.86 -0.06
CA LYS A 137 -16.97 4.69 0.19
C LYS A 137 -16.25 3.60 0.98
N TYR A 138 -14.97 3.40 0.71
CA TYR A 138 -14.18 2.35 1.36
C TYR A 138 -13.37 2.84 2.57
N TYR A 139 -12.98 4.11 2.62
CA TYR A 139 -11.95 4.57 3.55
C TYR A 139 -12.37 5.66 4.53
N LYS A 140 -13.52 6.31 4.35
CA LYS A 140 -13.95 7.42 5.25
C LYS A 140 -14.06 7.01 6.72
N ASP A 141 -14.37 5.76 7.00
CA ASP A 141 -14.55 5.23 8.34
C ASP A 141 -13.34 4.39 8.79
N GLU A 142 -12.28 4.33 7.98
CA GLU A 142 -11.07 3.56 8.24
C GLU A 142 -10.01 4.40 8.95
N LYS A 143 -9.82 4.16 10.24
CA LYS A 143 -8.97 4.98 11.11
C LYS A 143 -7.54 5.18 10.58
N PHE A 144 -6.97 4.15 9.97
CA PHE A 144 -5.58 4.16 9.54
C PHE A 144 -5.38 4.42 8.05
N VAL A 145 -6.44 4.69 7.28
CA VAL A 145 -6.33 5.06 5.87
C VAL A 145 -6.81 6.50 5.69
N ARG A 146 -5.92 7.38 5.23
CA ARG A 146 -6.24 8.78 4.98
C ARG A 146 -6.25 9.04 3.49
N VAL A 147 -7.40 9.41 2.96
CA VAL A 147 -7.53 9.90 1.59
C VAL A 147 -7.24 11.39 1.61
N LEU A 148 -6.11 11.78 1.02
CA LEU A 148 -5.64 13.16 1.07
C LEU A 148 -6.49 14.10 0.22
N GLU A 149 -6.36 15.40 0.49
CA GLU A 149 -7.03 16.45 -0.28
C GLU A 149 -6.57 16.46 -1.74
N LYS A 150 -7.42 17.03 -2.62
CA LYS A 150 -7.14 17.13 -4.03
C LYS A 150 -5.76 17.76 -4.29
N ASP A 151 -5.01 17.16 -5.21
CA ASP A 151 -3.66 17.57 -5.62
C ASP A 151 -2.56 17.46 -4.55
N VAL A 152 -2.84 16.87 -3.39
CA VAL A 152 -1.84 16.60 -2.36
C VAL A 152 -1.26 15.19 -2.58
N CYS A 153 0.03 15.09 -2.84
CA CYS A 153 0.71 13.80 -3.00
C CYS A 153 1.11 13.22 -1.63
N PRO A 154 0.93 11.91 -1.40
CA PRO A 154 1.43 11.27 -0.18
C PRO A 154 2.94 11.39 -0.03
N GLU A 155 3.39 11.61 1.20
CA GLU A 155 4.82 11.66 1.55
C GLU A 155 5.14 10.65 2.65
N THR A 156 6.31 10.01 2.55
CA THR A 156 6.75 9.02 3.55
C THR A 156 6.94 9.62 4.94
N LYS A 157 7.30 10.91 5.03
CA LYS A 157 7.45 11.62 6.30
C LYS A 157 6.15 11.72 7.09
N TRP A 158 5.02 11.90 6.42
CA TRP A 158 3.73 12.11 7.09
C TRP A 158 3.16 10.86 7.73
N VAL A 159 3.76 9.71 7.47
CA VAL A 159 3.33 8.41 8.00
C VAL A 159 4.40 7.72 8.84
N GLU A 160 5.63 8.27 8.89
CA GLU A 160 6.76 7.67 9.59
C GLU A 160 6.46 7.46 11.08
N GLY A 161 6.72 6.25 11.58
CA GLY A 161 6.48 5.85 12.96
C GLY A 161 5.03 5.59 13.32
N SER A 162 4.10 5.70 12.37
CA SER A 162 2.67 5.53 12.61
C SER A 162 2.07 4.35 11.86
N ASN A 163 0.84 3.97 12.23
CA ASN A 163 0.08 2.94 11.51
C ASN A 163 -0.77 3.51 10.36
N TYR A 164 -0.58 4.78 10.00
CA TYR A 164 -1.33 5.40 8.91
C TYR A 164 -0.82 4.99 7.54
N VAL A 165 -1.76 4.98 6.58
CA VAL A 165 -1.51 4.94 5.14
C VAL A 165 -2.16 6.18 4.55
N ASP A 166 -1.39 6.97 3.82
CA ASP A 166 -1.89 8.08 3.02
C ASP A 166 -2.07 7.61 1.58
N VAL A 167 -3.25 7.85 1.03
CA VAL A 167 -3.55 7.52 -0.37
C VAL A 167 -4.11 8.73 -1.10
N ASN A 168 -3.81 8.83 -2.38
CA ASN A 168 -4.44 9.80 -3.28
C ASN A 168 -4.34 9.33 -4.74
N PHE A 169 -4.96 10.08 -5.63
CA PHE A 169 -4.97 9.79 -7.06
C PHE A 169 -4.97 11.06 -7.89
N LYS A 170 -4.58 10.89 -9.15
CA LYS A 170 -4.68 11.93 -10.20
C LYS A 170 -5.13 11.30 -11.51
N ILE A 171 -6.15 11.84 -12.14
CA ILE A 171 -6.55 11.46 -13.48
C ILE A 171 -5.66 12.23 -14.47
N ASP A 172 -4.98 11.52 -15.36
CA ASP A 172 -4.29 12.13 -16.50
C ASP A 172 -5.18 12.01 -17.74
N GLU A 173 -5.98 13.04 -17.95
CA GLU A 173 -6.94 13.12 -19.07
C GLU A 173 -6.26 12.99 -20.45
N ARG A 174 -4.99 13.41 -20.57
CA ARG A 174 -4.23 13.33 -21.83
C ARG A 174 -3.92 11.89 -22.24
N THR A 175 -3.78 11.00 -21.28
CA THR A 175 -3.38 9.61 -21.52
C THR A 175 -4.52 8.61 -21.28
N GLY A 176 -5.65 9.05 -20.73
CA GLY A 176 -6.74 8.18 -20.29
C GLY A 176 -6.35 7.26 -19.13
N ARG A 177 -5.33 7.65 -18.35
CA ARG A 177 -4.82 6.89 -17.23
C ARG A 177 -5.11 7.57 -15.89
N ILE A 178 -5.16 6.75 -14.87
CA ILE A 178 -5.14 7.21 -13.49
C ILE A 178 -3.79 6.87 -12.85
N VAL A 179 -3.24 7.82 -12.11
CA VAL A 179 -2.08 7.64 -11.25
C VAL A 179 -2.59 7.58 -9.83
N MET A 180 -2.39 6.45 -9.17
CA MET A 180 -2.74 6.22 -7.77
C MET A 180 -1.45 6.23 -6.96
N MET A 181 -1.49 6.80 -5.77
CA MET A 181 -0.31 6.98 -4.92
C MET A 181 -0.63 6.56 -3.50
N GLY A 182 0.30 5.85 -2.86
CA GLY A 182 0.19 5.45 -1.48
C GLY A 182 1.50 5.57 -0.73
N ALA A 183 1.45 6.00 0.53
CA ALA A 183 2.61 6.04 1.41
C ALA A 183 2.30 5.43 2.78
N LEU A 184 3.25 4.67 3.33
CA LEU A 184 3.16 4.10 4.68
C LEU A 184 4.56 3.90 5.28
N ASP A 185 4.61 3.69 6.60
CA ASP A 185 5.82 3.21 7.26
C ASP A 185 5.95 1.69 7.09
N ASN A 186 7.01 1.26 6.40
CA ASN A 186 7.23 -0.15 6.08
C ASN A 186 7.46 -1.05 7.30
N LEU A 187 7.86 -0.49 8.46
CA LEU A 187 8.08 -1.24 9.70
C LEU A 187 6.86 -1.22 10.63
N VAL A 188 5.99 -0.23 10.50
CA VAL A 188 4.76 -0.13 11.32
C VAL A 188 3.58 -0.69 10.51
N LYS A 189 2.89 0.11 9.72
CA LYS A 189 1.74 -0.36 8.91
C LYS A 189 2.14 -1.47 7.93
N GLY A 190 3.34 -1.39 7.38
CA GLY A 190 3.85 -2.41 6.46
C GLY A 190 4.31 -3.72 7.14
N ALA A 191 4.38 -3.77 8.48
CA ALA A 191 4.88 -4.94 9.20
C ALA A 191 4.26 -5.11 10.59
N ALA A 192 4.92 -4.62 11.64
CA ALA A 192 4.55 -4.88 13.03
C ALA A 192 3.20 -4.25 13.39
N GLY A 193 2.92 -3.04 12.93
CA GLY A 193 1.66 -2.35 13.23
C GLY A 193 0.44 -3.09 12.64
N GLN A 194 0.56 -3.60 11.42
CA GLN A 194 -0.50 -4.43 10.84
C GLN A 194 -0.68 -5.75 11.60
N ALA A 195 0.40 -6.34 12.10
CA ALA A 195 0.31 -7.55 12.92
C ALA A 195 -0.40 -7.28 14.25
N VAL A 196 -0.11 -6.16 14.91
CA VAL A 196 -0.82 -5.73 16.13
C VAL A 196 -2.28 -5.44 15.83
N GLN A 197 -2.60 -4.77 14.73
CA GLN A 197 -3.98 -4.51 14.30
C GLN A 197 -4.76 -5.82 14.07
N ASN A 198 -4.15 -6.80 13.41
CA ASN A 198 -4.74 -8.13 13.23
C ASN A 198 -4.92 -8.85 14.57
N MET A 199 -3.95 -8.75 15.50
CA MET A 199 -4.04 -9.30 16.85
C MET A 199 -5.22 -8.67 17.63
N ASN A 200 -5.38 -7.37 17.57
CA ASN A 200 -6.50 -6.67 18.21
C ASN A 200 -7.84 -7.22 17.72
N LEU A 201 -8.01 -7.41 16.41
CA LEU A 201 -9.20 -8.01 15.83
C LEU A 201 -9.44 -9.45 16.31
N LEU A 202 -8.38 -10.27 16.37
CA LEU A 202 -8.46 -11.67 16.82
C LEU A 202 -8.93 -11.80 18.26
N PHE A 203 -8.48 -10.90 19.13
CA PHE A 203 -8.76 -10.95 20.56
C PHE A 203 -9.92 -10.03 20.98
N GLY A 204 -10.57 -9.34 20.04
CA GLY A 204 -11.73 -8.47 20.30
C GLY A 204 -11.37 -7.17 21.03
N PHE A 205 -10.12 -6.72 20.94
CA PHE A 205 -9.70 -5.40 21.40
C PHE A 205 -10.17 -4.31 20.42
N ASP A 206 -10.08 -3.03 20.85
CA ASP A 206 -10.18 -1.92 19.91
C ASP A 206 -9.09 -2.08 18.83
N GLU A 207 -9.49 -1.99 17.58
CA GLU A 207 -8.57 -2.22 16.43
C GLU A 207 -7.32 -1.33 16.48
N ALA A 208 -7.44 -0.17 17.07
CA ALA A 208 -6.36 0.80 17.21
C ALA A 208 -5.62 0.74 18.56
N GLU A 209 -5.92 -0.24 19.41
CA GLU A 209 -5.25 -0.37 20.70
C GLU A 209 -3.74 -0.52 20.51
N GLY A 210 -2.96 0.37 21.18
CA GLY A 210 -1.50 0.41 21.06
C GLY A 210 -0.97 0.98 19.72
N LEU A 211 -1.84 1.43 18.81
CA LEU A 211 -1.47 1.91 17.47
C LEU A 211 -1.76 3.40 17.23
N ASN A 212 -2.20 4.13 18.24
CA ASN A 212 -2.55 5.56 18.15
C ASN A 212 -1.31 6.49 18.13
N MET A 213 -0.23 6.04 17.54
CA MET A 213 0.99 6.83 17.43
C MET A 213 0.80 7.96 16.41
N VAL A 214 1.24 9.16 16.78
CA VAL A 214 1.35 10.29 15.86
C VAL A 214 2.61 10.10 15.01
N PRO A 215 2.57 10.42 13.70
CA PRO A 215 3.76 10.41 12.87
C PRO A 215 4.90 11.25 13.47
N MET A 216 6.14 10.78 13.32
CA MET A 216 7.33 11.42 13.88
C MET A 216 7.80 12.66 13.09
N PHE A 217 6.94 13.24 12.27
CA PHE A 217 7.24 14.47 11.52
C PHE A 217 6.95 15.70 12.39
N PRO A 218 7.78 16.75 12.42
CA PRO A 218 8.22 17.56 11.28
C PRO A 218 9.29 16.99 10.44
#